data_504c39dc6f5477c61248da201fec35cd
#
_entry.id   504c39dc6f5477c61248da201fec35cd
#
_cell.length_a   1.000
_cell.length_b   1.000
_cell.length_c   1.000
_cell.angle_alpha   90.00
_cell.angle_beta   90.00
_cell.angle_gamma   90.00
#
_symmetry.space_group_name_H-M   'P 1'
#
loop_
_entity.id
_entity.type
_entity.pdbx_description
1 polymer ?
#
loop_
_entity_poly.entity_id
_entity_poly.type
_entity_poly.pdbx_seq_one_letter_code
_entity_poly.pdbx_strand_id
1 'polypeptide(L)'
;MFTFTAKYLLEKTAAENPFGFSVMSLEDFVEQGSTHTAAEDDEPEKDEKAEKTKPKPKAKGTPVEEFGLGAKTRPMEDEEMQEYAGRIMENRDEQGRKKKQKYDIHDMSRDKYNLPFVHGSNIPIVNEGGNEYDLAALKIQIMKRPDKLLKKNEKMQHSSGKAEQFYNIGLPALKGLAVNEKTGKFVVVDTCPGSGLCKTYCYAMKGKYVQFGQTSMNLSRVLNFLLNNPEKFKARLKAEIALAVTDADEGTQVVVRWHDAGDFFSPQYLNMAFDVARAFPEVKFYAYTKMGGVVNAEKPANFLISFSEDAQPREVKKVDLTQIKQSRTVPQKMFWDLIVTKGPHTVKDEQGRVQFKSAKAWDEFKDRLVATYKIPKHTILFYNQYMEMSEDGKLGDTPNYWNVVVPPGGGDNSSNDALVGGTYLMWH
;
A
#
# COMPACT_ATOMS: atom_id res chain seq x y z
N MET A 1 -15.52 -15.93 -30.42
CA MET A 1 -15.42 -17.27 -29.81
C MET A 1 -14.68 -17.24 -28.47
N PHE A 2 -15.01 -16.30 -27.57
CA PHE A 2 -14.35 -16.12 -26.28
C PHE A 2 -15.30 -15.87 -25.09
N THR A 3 -16.56 -16.25 -25.23
CA THR A 3 -17.60 -16.04 -24.19
C THR A 3 -17.77 -17.24 -23.23
N PHE A 4 -17.10 -18.34 -23.45
CA PHE A 4 -17.29 -19.57 -22.64
C PHE A 4 -16.44 -19.65 -21.37
N THR A 5 -15.31 -18.95 -21.31
CA THR A 5 -14.33 -19.11 -20.22
C THR A 5 -14.70 -18.33 -18.95
N ALA A 6 -15.36 -17.19 -19.09
CA ALA A 6 -15.73 -16.35 -17.95
C ALA A 6 -16.89 -16.95 -17.13
N LYS A 7 -17.87 -17.54 -17.80
CA LYS A 7 -19.02 -18.19 -17.14
C LYS A 7 -18.59 -19.44 -16.37
N TYR A 8 -17.70 -20.24 -16.93
CA TYR A 8 -17.17 -21.44 -16.29
C TYR A 8 -16.30 -21.14 -15.04
N LEU A 9 -15.54 -20.05 -15.07
CA LEU A 9 -14.76 -19.59 -13.92
C LEU A 9 -15.65 -19.02 -12.81
N LEU A 10 -16.73 -18.34 -13.14
CA LEU A 10 -17.72 -17.83 -12.19
C LEU A 10 -18.50 -18.96 -11.50
N GLU A 11 -18.92 -19.97 -12.24
CA GLU A 11 -19.63 -21.14 -11.68
C GLU A 11 -18.71 -21.99 -10.78
N LYS A 12 -17.43 -22.12 -11.12
CA LYS A 12 -16.46 -22.86 -10.31
C LYS A 12 -16.09 -22.17 -9.02
N THR A 13 -15.96 -20.81 -9.05
CA THR A 13 -15.71 -20.02 -7.83
C THR A 13 -16.92 -19.98 -6.90
N ALA A 14 -18.13 -20.02 -7.40
CA ALA A 14 -19.36 -20.11 -6.59
C ALA A 14 -19.50 -21.46 -5.91
N ALA A 15 -19.13 -22.56 -6.57
CA ALA A 15 -19.19 -23.92 -6.01
C ALA A 15 -18.12 -24.19 -4.93
N GLU A 16 -17.02 -23.46 -4.92
CA GLU A 16 -15.93 -23.59 -3.94
C GLU A 16 -16.01 -22.58 -2.78
N ASN A 17 -17.11 -21.81 -2.68
CA ASN A 17 -17.30 -20.84 -1.61
C ASN A 17 -18.24 -21.39 -0.51
N PRO A 18 -17.71 -22.08 0.51
CA PRO A 18 -18.53 -22.69 1.55
C PRO A 18 -19.20 -21.67 2.49
N PHE A 19 -18.99 -20.36 2.27
CA PHE A 19 -19.41 -19.29 3.18
C PHE A 19 -20.54 -18.40 2.64
N GLY A 20 -21.18 -18.76 1.50
CA GLY A 20 -22.45 -18.15 1.06
C GLY A 20 -22.41 -16.66 0.71
N PHE A 21 -21.25 -16.09 0.36
CA PHE A 21 -21.18 -14.70 -0.05
C PHE A 21 -21.71 -14.54 -1.48
N SER A 22 -22.65 -13.61 -1.69
CA SER A 22 -23.08 -13.25 -3.04
C SER A 22 -21.92 -12.63 -3.80
N VAL A 23 -21.53 -13.26 -4.89
CA VAL A 23 -20.56 -12.68 -5.84
C VAL A 23 -21.29 -11.53 -6.55
N MET A 24 -20.76 -10.33 -6.43
CA MET A 24 -21.27 -9.16 -7.13
C MET A 24 -21.21 -9.41 -8.63
N SER A 25 -22.30 -9.12 -9.37
CA SER A 25 -22.34 -9.29 -10.81
C SER A 25 -21.35 -8.36 -11.51
N LEU A 26 -20.95 -8.70 -12.74
CA LEU A 26 -20.08 -7.85 -13.54
C LEU A 26 -20.73 -6.48 -13.85
N GLU A 27 -22.07 -6.45 -13.93
CA GLU A 27 -22.87 -5.25 -14.14
C GLU A 27 -22.84 -4.34 -12.91
N ASP A 28 -23.00 -4.88 -11.70
CA ASP A 28 -22.84 -4.13 -10.44
C ASP A 28 -21.43 -3.58 -10.27
N PHE A 29 -20.42 -4.28 -10.80
CA PHE A 29 -19.03 -3.82 -10.77
C PHE A 29 -18.80 -2.62 -11.71
N VAL A 30 -19.42 -2.62 -12.88
CA VAL A 30 -19.32 -1.53 -13.87
C VAL A 30 -20.08 -0.29 -13.38
N GLU A 31 -21.29 -0.45 -12.81
CA GLU A 31 -22.07 0.66 -12.27
C GLU A 31 -21.39 1.32 -11.05
N GLN A 32 -20.78 0.56 -10.15
CA GLN A 32 -20.09 1.13 -8.99
C GLN A 32 -18.75 1.83 -9.32
N GLY A 33 -18.13 1.49 -10.45
CA GLY A 33 -16.97 2.20 -10.99
C GLY A 33 -17.31 3.60 -11.52
N SER A 34 -18.58 3.88 -11.82
CA SER A 34 -19.02 5.13 -12.45
C SER A 34 -19.61 6.18 -11.50
N THR A 35 -19.82 5.88 -10.21
CA THR A 35 -20.51 6.78 -9.26
C THR A 35 -19.59 7.46 -8.24
N HIS A 36 -18.52 8.11 -8.67
CA HIS A 36 -17.88 9.16 -7.89
C HIS A 36 -18.35 10.54 -8.38
N THR A 37 -19.55 10.92 -7.98
CA THR A 37 -20.01 12.30 -8.15
C THR A 37 -19.23 13.22 -7.21
N ALA A 38 -18.78 14.35 -7.76
CA ALA A 38 -18.23 15.46 -6.99
C ALA A 38 -19.27 15.94 -5.95
N ALA A 39 -18.79 16.22 -4.74
CA ALA A 39 -19.61 16.88 -3.73
C ALA A 39 -19.91 18.30 -4.21
N GLU A 40 -21.20 18.65 -4.28
CA GLU A 40 -21.65 20.03 -4.32
C GLU A 40 -21.36 20.70 -2.98
N ASP A 41 -20.91 21.95 -3.05
CA ASP A 41 -20.64 22.79 -1.88
C ASP A 41 -21.98 23.20 -1.23
N ASP A 42 -22.35 22.53 -0.13
CA ASP A 42 -23.42 22.98 0.74
C ASP A 42 -22.84 23.83 1.87
N GLU A 43 -23.40 25.03 2.03
CA GLU A 43 -23.10 25.96 3.11
C GLU A 43 -23.37 25.37 4.49
N PRO A 44 -22.64 25.78 5.55
CA PRO A 44 -22.78 25.17 6.88
C PRO A 44 -24.02 25.67 7.61
N GLU A 45 -24.95 24.78 7.90
CA GLU A 45 -25.98 25.00 8.92
C GLU A 45 -25.36 25.16 10.32
N LYS A 46 -25.88 26.12 11.06
CA LYS A 46 -25.42 26.50 12.42
C LYS A 46 -25.72 25.40 13.44
N ASP A 47 -24.66 24.94 14.09
CA ASP A 47 -24.71 23.95 15.15
C ASP A 47 -25.48 24.37 16.40
N GLU A 48 -26.42 23.52 16.83
CA GLU A 48 -26.94 23.47 18.21
C GLU A 48 -25.88 22.91 19.17
N LYS A 49 -25.84 23.47 20.33
CA LYS A 49 -24.84 23.24 21.40
C LYS A 49 -24.75 21.76 21.81
N ALA A 50 -23.69 21.10 21.48
CA ALA A 50 -23.32 19.78 22.00
C ALA A 50 -22.80 19.91 23.46
N GLU A 51 -23.44 19.19 24.37
CA GLU A 51 -23.09 19.05 25.78
C GLU A 51 -21.69 18.44 25.95
N LYS A 52 -20.80 19.13 26.66
CA LYS A 52 -19.42 18.70 26.92
C LYS A 52 -19.39 17.48 27.83
N THR A 53 -19.35 16.29 27.28
CA THR A 53 -19.00 15.08 28.02
C THR A 53 -17.55 15.13 28.48
N LYS A 54 -17.32 14.96 29.77
CA LYS A 54 -15.99 14.90 30.41
C LYS A 54 -15.16 13.79 29.72
N PRO A 55 -13.88 14.02 29.43
CA PRO A 55 -13.03 12.99 28.81
C PRO A 55 -12.93 11.80 29.77
N LYS A 56 -13.24 10.60 29.27
CA LYS A 56 -12.97 9.34 29.98
C LYS A 56 -11.49 9.26 30.34
N PRO A 57 -11.12 8.78 31.54
CA PRO A 57 -9.72 8.63 31.94
C PRO A 57 -9.00 7.76 30.89
N LYS A 58 -7.84 8.24 30.40
CA LYS A 58 -6.99 7.47 29.50
C LYS A 58 -6.64 6.16 30.19
N ALA A 59 -7.09 5.04 29.61
CA ALA A 59 -6.67 3.71 30.07
C ALA A 59 -5.14 3.66 30.09
N LYS A 60 -4.55 3.16 31.18
CA LYS A 60 -3.10 2.92 31.28
C LYS A 60 -2.74 2.05 30.07
N GLY A 61 -1.90 2.57 29.19
CA GLY A 61 -1.54 1.88 27.94
C GLY A 61 -1.02 0.48 28.24
N THR A 62 -1.57 -0.52 27.57
CA THR A 62 -1.08 -1.90 27.62
C THR A 62 0.41 -1.91 27.28
N PRO A 63 1.28 -2.65 27.99
CA PRO A 63 2.70 -2.67 27.70
C PRO A 63 2.97 -3.05 26.24
N VAL A 64 3.88 -2.33 25.60
CA VAL A 64 4.37 -2.69 24.28
C VAL A 64 5.40 -3.78 24.46
N GLU A 65 5.15 -4.95 23.88
CA GLU A 65 6.05 -6.10 23.92
C GLU A 65 6.76 -6.24 22.57
N GLU A 66 7.97 -6.80 22.59
CA GLU A 66 8.65 -7.19 21.36
C GLU A 66 8.26 -8.62 20.97
N PHE A 67 7.88 -8.80 19.72
CA PHE A 67 7.51 -10.10 19.18
C PHE A 67 8.10 -10.26 17.77
N GLY A 68 8.58 -11.42 17.42
CA GLY A 68 9.12 -11.82 16.14
C GLY A 68 9.85 -10.72 15.35
N LEU A 69 11.12 -10.85 15.08
CA LEU A 69 11.95 -9.86 14.37
C LEU A 69 11.94 -8.45 15.02
N GLY A 70 11.77 -8.36 16.35
CA GLY A 70 11.77 -7.08 17.07
C GLY A 70 10.56 -6.19 16.80
N ALA A 71 9.46 -6.73 16.29
CA ALA A 71 8.23 -5.98 16.07
C ALA A 71 7.67 -5.49 17.40
N LYS A 72 7.39 -4.19 17.48
CA LYS A 72 6.63 -3.62 18.60
C LYS A 72 5.18 -4.01 18.47
N THR A 73 4.68 -4.77 19.42
CA THR A 73 3.33 -5.31 19.42
C THR A 73 2.57 -4.89 20.68
N ARG A 74 1.28 -4.80 20.56
CA ARG A 74 0.35 -4.67 21.66
C ARG A 74 -0.55 -5.91 21.68
N PRO A 75 -0.55 -6.70 22.77
CA PRO A 75 -1.56 -7.74 22.95
C PRO A 75 -2.96 -7.14 22.90
N MET A 76 -3.91 -7.88 22.38
CA MET A 76 -5.31 -7.53 22.30
C MET A 76 -6.11 -8.64 22.96
N GLU A 77 -6.84 -8.31 24.00
CA GLU A 77 -7.72 -9.26 24.69
C GLU A 77 -8.97 -9.57 23.84
N ASP A 78 -9.62 -10.68 24.11
CA ASP A 78 -10.73 -11.14 23.29
C ASP A 78 -11.92 -10.17 23.35
N GLU A 79 -12.18 -9.52 24.48
CA GLU A 79 -13.23 -8.50 24.64
C GLU A 79 -12.93 -7.26 23.78
N GLU A 80 -11.68 -6.80 23.76
CA GLU A 80 -11.25 -5.68 22.89
C GLU A 80 -11.37 -6.06 21.43
N MET A 81 -11.08 -7.31 21.08
CA MET A 81 -11.21 -7.80 19.71
C MET A 81 -12.69 -7.92 19.29
N GLN A 82 -13.59 -8.30 20.20
CA GLN A 82 -15.04 -8.31 19.96
C GLN A 82 -15.56 -6.89 19.69
N GLU A 83 -15.17 -5.92 20.54
CA GLU A 83 -15.54 -4.51 20.33
C GLU A 83 -15.01 -3.98 18.99
N TYR A 84 -13.78 -4.34 18.66
CA TYR A 84 -13.16 -3.96 17.37
C TYR A 84 -13.91 -4.54 16.18
N ALA A 85 -14.28 -5.81 16.24
CA ALA A 85 -15.06 -6.48 15.21
C ALA A 85 -16.44 -5.82 15.05
N GLY A 86 -17.10 -5.48 16.16
CA GLY A 86 -18.37 -4.72 16.17
C GLY A 86 -18.24 -3.40 15.44
N ARG A 87 -17.23 -2.60 15.77
CA ARG A 87 -16.98 -1.30 15.10
C ARG A 87 -16.73 -1.42 13.59
N ILE A 88 -16.09 -2.51 13.16
CA ILE A 88 -15.92 -2.77 11.72
C ILE A 88 -17.28 -3.03 11.07
N MET A 89 -18.13 -3.83 11.70
CA MET A 89 -19.44 -4.17 11.17
C MET A 89 -20.41 -2.99 11.16
N GLU A 90 -20.39 -2.15 12.18
CA GLU A 90 -21.19 -0.90 12.24
C GLU A 90 -20.90 0.05 11.07
N ASN A 91 -19.69 0.02 10.55
CA ASN A 91 -19.29 0.82 9.40
C ASN A 91 -19.69 0.21 8.05
N ARG A 92 -20.52 -0.84 8.05
CA ARG A 92 -21.03 -1.48 6.84
C ARG A 92 -22.53 -1.27 6.71
N ASP A 93 -22.98 -1.22 5.46
CA ASP A 93 -24.41 -1.25 5.14
C ASP A 93 -24.96 -2.69 5.26
N GLU A 94 -26.27 -2.84 5.05
CA GLU A 94 -26.95 -4.14 5.12
C GLU A 94 -26.42 -5.16 4.11
N GLN A 95 -25.80 -4.68 3.01
CA GLN A 95 -25.16 -5.54 2.01
C GLN A 95 -23.66 -5.80 2.32
N GLY A 96 -23.19 -5.42 3.51
CA GLY A 96 -21.80 -5.59 3.93
C GLY A 96 -20.80 -4.64 3.27
N ARG A 97 -21.25 -3.62 2.52
CA ARG A 97 -20.40 -2.63 1.87
C ARG A 97 -19.97 -1.56 2.86
N LYS A 98 -18.75 -1.05 2.71
CA LYS A 98 -18.26 0.02 3.57
C LYS A 98 -19.09 1.30 3.38
N LYS A 99 -19.71 1.81 4.43
CA LYS A 99 -20.36 3.13 4.41
C LYS A 99 -19.35 4.20 4.03
N LYS A 100 -19.75 5.18 3.21
CA LYS A 100 -18.91 6.35 2.90
C LYS A 100 -18.61 7.07 4.21
N GLN A 101 -17.33 7.10 4.61
CA GLN A 101 -16.88 7.92 5.71
C GLN A 101 -16.33 9.23 5.15
N LYS A 102 -16.80 10.37 5.64
CA LYS A 102 -16.11 11.64 5.46
C LYS A 102 -14.82 11.55 6.29
N TYR A 103 -13.67 11.52 5.62
CA TYR A 103 -12.38 11.56 6.28
C TYR A 103 -12.02 13.01 6.54
N ASP A 104 -11.85 13.38 7.80
CA ASP A 104 -11.21 14.62 8.15
C ASP A 104 -9.70 14.45 7.98
N ILE A 105 -9.16 15.01 6.90
CA ILE A 105 -7.74 14.95 6.58
C ILE A 105 -6.85 15.69 7.60
N HIS A 106 -7.45 16.55 8.45
CA HIS A 106 -6.75 17.33 9.46
C HIS A 106 -6.71 16.64 10.83
N ASP A 107 -7.54 15.61 11.05
CA ASP A 107 -7.59 14.89 12.31
C ASP A 107 -6.65 13.66 12.30
N MET A 108 -5.37 13.95 12.44
CA MET A 108 -4.30 12.95 12.53
C MET A 108 -4.30 12.15 13.85
N SER A 109 -5.07 12.61 14.86
CA SER A 109 -5.02 12.05 16.21
C SER A 109 -5.98 10.87 16.44
N ARG A 110 -6.84 10.58 15.47
CA ARG A 110 -7.90 9.59 15.67
C ARG A 110 -7.41 8.16 15.53
N ASP A 111 -7.59 7.39 16.57
CA ASP A 111 -7.33 5.95 16.64
C ASP A 111 -8.02 5.13 15.53
N LYS A 112 -9.09 5.63 14.94
CA LYS A 112 -9.80 4.97 13.84
C LYS A 112 -8.92 4.67 12.61
N TYR A 113 -7.84 5.42 12.40
CA TYR A 113 -6.85 5.16 11.36
C TYR A 113 -5.74 4.21 11.83
N ASN A 114 -5.67 3.94 13.10
CA ASN A 114 -4.68 3.10 13.74
C ASN A 114 -5.18 1.68 14.06
N LEU A 115 -6.41 1.35 13.66
CA LEU A 115 -6.96 0.03 13.89
C LEU A 115 -6.28 -1.01 13.02
N PRO A 116 -6.11 -2.25 13.53
CA PRO A 116 -5.62 -3.36 12.73
C PRO A 116 -6.45 -3.51 11.46
N PHE A 117 -5.79 -3.85 10.35
CA PHE A 117 -6.43 -3.92 9.06
C PHE A 117 -7.13 -5.26 8.87
N VAL A 118 -8.17 -5.51 9.65
CA VAL A 118 -9.09 -6.64 9.43
C VAL A 118 -10.34 -6.11 8.79
N HIS A 119 -10.62 -6.58 7.60
CA HIS A 119 -11.84 -6.20 6.89
C HIS A 119 -13.04 -6.95 7.48
N GLY A 120 -14.20 -6.28 7.64
CA GLY A 120 -15.39 -6.92 8.19
C GLY A 120 -15.84 -8.19 7.44
N SER A 121 -15.58 -8.27 6.12
CA SER A 121 -15.82 -9.50 5.34
C SER A 121 -14.90 -10.67 5.71
N ASN A 122 -13.83 -10.44 6.47
CA ASN A 122 -12.89 -11.46 6.93
C ASN A 122 -13.14 -11.89 8.37
N ILE A 123 -14.03 -11.20 9.09
CA ILE A 123 -14.44 -11.62 10.41
C ILE A 123 -15.51 -12.68 10.21
N PRO A 124 -15.24 -13.93 10.62
CA PRO A 124 -16.22 -14.98 10.45
C PRO A 124 -17.45 -14.68 11.32
N ILE A 125 -18.54 -14.97 10.78
CA ILE A 125 -19.94 -15.05 11.18
C ILE A 125 -20.23 -14.70 12.66
N VAL A 126 -21.20 -13.79 12.84
CA VAL A 126 -21.89 -13.62 14.12
C VAL A 126 -22.59 -14.94 14.49
N ASN A 127 -22.33 -15.44 15.70
CA ASN A 127 -23.02 -16.63 16.19
C ASN A 127 -24.55 -16.45 16.18
N GLU A 128 -25.29 -17.46 15.78
CA GLU A 128 -26.75 -17.45 15.83
C GLU A 128 -27.23 -17.14 17.26
N GLY A 129 -27.86 -15.99 17.42
CA GLY A 129 -28.44 -15.53 18.69
C GLY A 129 -27.56 -14.63 19.56
N GLY A 130 -26.36 -14.21 19.11
CA GLY A 130 -25.47 -13.32 19.86
C GLY A 130 -24.77 -12.27 19.01
N ASN A 131 -24.29 -11.19 19.67
CA ASN A 131 -23.44 -10.17 19.07
C ASN A 131 -21.95 -10.56 19.14
N GLU A 132 -21.63 -11.82 19.31
CA GLU A 132 -20.25 -12.30 19.43
C GLU A 132 -19.73 -12.82 18.09
N TYR A 133 -18.49 -12.46 17.79
CA TYR A 133 -17.77 -12.92 16.60
C TYR A 133 -16.96 -14.17 16.95
N ASP A 134 -16.86 -15.10 16.01
CA ASP A 134 -16.04 -16.29 16.17
C ASP A 134 -14.54 -15.95 16.08
N LEU A 135 -13.97 -15.54 17.21
CA LEU A 135 -12.56 -15.19 17.31
C LEU A 135 -11.65 -16.42 17.12
N ALA A 136 -12.13 -17.61 17.47
CA ALA A 136 -11.36 -18.84 17.29
C ALA A 136 -11.19 -19.13 15.79
N ALA A 137 -12.25 -19.05 15.01
CA ALA A 137 -12.19 -19.18 13.56
C ALA A 137 -11.29 -18.08 12.94
N LEU A 138 -11.36 -16.85 13.42
CA LEU A 138 -10.49 -15.76 12.96
C LEU A 138 -9.01 -16.06 13.23
N LYS A 139 -8.66 -16.52 14.44
CA LYS A 139 -7.29 -16.96 14.79
C LYS A 139 -6.81 -18.03 13.81
N ILE A 140 -7.61 -19.08 13.58
CA ILE A 140 -7.30 -20.15 12.63
C ILE A 140 -7.06 -19.59 11.21
N GLN A 141 -7.88 -18.66 10.74
CA GLN A 141 -7.72 -18.07 9.41
C GLN A 141 -6.44 -17.24 9.28
N ILE A 142 -6.06 -16.48 10.31
CA ILE A 142 -4.82 -15.69 10.32
C ILE A 142 -3.59 -16.60 10.36
N MET A 143 -3.67 -17.70 11.10
CA MET A 143 -2.55 -18.67 11.26
C MET A 143 -2.32 -19.53 10.02
N LYS A 144 -3.23 -19.57 9.06
CA LYS A 144 -3.00 -20.28 7.79
C LYS A 144 -1.80 -19.70 7.05
N ARG A 145 -1.02 -20.57 6.45
CA ARG A 145 0.10 -20.15 5.59
C ARG A 145 -0.42 -19.38 4.38
N PRO A 146 0.20 -18.27 3.99
CA PRO A 146 -0.15 -17.58 2.75
C PRO A 146 0.19 -18.47 1.55
N ASP A 147 -0.60 -18.40 0.48
CA ASP A 147 -0.37 -19.21 -0.72
C ASP A 147 0.92 -18.81 -1.43
N LYS A 148 1.21 -17.52 -1.50
CA LYS A 148 2.44 -16.95 -2.06
C LYS A 148 2.89 -15.74 -1.25
N LEU A 149 4.20 -15.55 -1.12
CA LEU A 149 4.82 -14.35 -0.57
C LEU A 149 5.11 -13.34 -1.68
N LEU A 150 5.66 -13.82 -2.79
CA LEU A 150 6.00 -13.01 -3.97
C LEU A 150 4.81 -12.92 -4.92
N LYS A 151 4.33 -11.70 -5.16
CA LYS A 151 3.08 -11.45 -5.92
C LYS A 151 3.33 -10.49 -7.08
N LYS A 152 2.41 -10.53 -8.06
CA LYS A 152 2.27 -9.51 -9.11
C LYS A 152 0.91 -8.83 -8.91
N ASN A 153 0.89 -7.57 -8.46
CA ASN A 153 -0.30 -6.74 -8.50
C ASN A 153 -0.38 -6.00 -9.86
N GLU A 154 -1.46 -5.28 -10.10
CA GLU A 154 -1.68 -4.55 -11.36
C GLU A 154 -0.53 -3.58 -11.69
N LYS A 155 -0.02 -2.87 -10.68
CA LYS A 155 1.10 -1.94 -10.87
C LYS A 155 2.40 -2.66 -11.26
N MET A 156 2.65 -3.84 -10.68
CA MET A 156 3.78 -4.69 -11.06
C MET A 156 3.63 -5.24 -12.48
N GLN A 157 2.41 -5.55 -12.91
CA GLN A 157 2.13 -5.95 -14.29
C GLN A 157 2.39 -4.79 -15.27
N HIS A 158 1.99 -3.55 -14.94
CA HIS A 158 2.26 -2.37 -15.76
C HIS A 158 3.75 -2.00 -15.79
N SER A 159 4.51 -2.32 -14.75
CA SER A 159 5.95 -2.10 -14.71
C SER A 159 6.73 -3.17 -15.49
N SER A 160 6.16 -4.36 -15.64
CA SER A 160 6.81 -5.50 -16.31
C SER A 160 6.79 -5.32 -17.83
N GLY A 161 7.89 -5.69 -18.46
CA GLY A 161 8.10 -5.64 -19.92
C GLY A 161 9.10 -6.68 -20.34
N LYS A 162 9.66 -6.55 -21.54
CA LYS A 162 10.66 -7.48 -22.09
C LYS A 162 11.97 -7.47 -21.29
N ALA A 163 12.37 -6.30 -20.79
CA ALA A 163 13.64 -6.14 -20.08
C ALA A 163 13.54 -6.41 -18.56
N GLU A 164 12.37 -6.23 -17.96
CA GLU A 164 12.20 -6.35 -16.52
C GLU A 164 10.87 -7.04 -16.14
N GLN A 165 10.93 -7.94 -15.16
CA GLN A 165 9.75 -8.55 -14.54
C GLN A 165 9.65 -8.13 -13.06
N PHE A 166 8.56 -7.45 -12.73
CA PHE A 166 8.32 -6.91 -11.40
C PHE A 166 7.45 -7.82 -10.54
N TYR A 167 7.86 -7.94 -9.29
CA TYR A 167 7.12 -8.62 -8.22
C TYR A 167 7.05 -7.73 -6.99
N ASN A 168 6.16 -8.05 -6.05
CA ASN A 168 6.06 -7.35 -4.78
C ASN A 168 5.83 -8.29 -3.60
N ILE A 169 6.26 -7.82 -2.44
CA ILE A 169 5.95 -8.38 -1.12
C ILE A 169 5.13 -7.31 -0.39
N GLY A 170 4.08 -7.68 0.31
CA GLY A 170 3.23 -6.73 1.03
C GLY A 170 2.98 -7.16 2.48
N LEU A 171 2.82 -6.16 3.34
CA LEU A 171 2.34 -6.29 4.71
C LEU A 171 1.05 -5.48 4.88
N PRO A 172 0.27 -5.70 5.96
CA PRO A 172 -0.84 -4.81 6.27
C PRO A 172 -0.37 -3.36 6.37
N ALA A 173 -1.15 -2.42 5.86
CA ALA A 173 -0.84 -1.00 6.00
C ALA A 173 -1.14 -0.50 7.40
N LEU A 174 -0.37 0.48 7.87
CA LEU A 174 -0.49 1.17 9.16
C LEU A 174 -0.31 0.23 10.35
N LYS A 175 -1.29 -0.60 10.64
CA LYS A 175 -1.24 -1.62 11.68
C LYS A 175 -1.77 -2.94 11.15
N GLY A 176 -1.06 -4.01 11.46
CA GLY A 176 -1.44 -5.37 11.14
C GLY A 176 -1.94 -6.14 12.35
N LEU A 177 -2.85 -7.08 12.12
CA LEU A 177 -3.29 -8.05 13.10
C LEU A 177 -2.59 -9.38 12.86
N ALA A 178 -2.02 -9.94 13.92
CA ALA A 178 -1.43 -11.28 13.93
C ALA A 178 -1.88 -12.03 15.20
N VAL A 179 -1.50 -13.28 15.30
CA VAL A 179 -1.69 -14.13 16.48
C VAL A 179 -0.31 -14.53 16.97
N ASN A 180 -0.01 -14.31 18.24
CA ASN A 180 1.16 -14.88 18.86
C ASN A 180 0.92 -16.38 19.09
N GLU A 181 1.54 -17.25 18.30
CA GLU A 181 1.30 -18.70 18.35
C GLU A 181 1.70 -19.33 19.71
N LYS A 182 2.58 -18.68 20.48
CA LYS A 182 2.98 -19.16 21.82
C LYS A 182 1.93 -18.90 22.89
N THR A 183 1.21 -17.76 22.80
CA THR A 183 0.24 -17.36 23.81
C THR A 183 -1.21 -17.53 23.34
N GLY A 184 -1.44 -17.74 22.05
CA GLY A 184 -2.76 -17.78 21.43
C GLY A 184 -3.49 -16.43 21.40
N LYS A 185 -2.83 -15.34 21.82
CA LYS A 185 -3.44 -14.01 21.84
C LYS A 185 -3.29 -13.28 20.51
N PHE A 186 -4.29 -12.46 20.19
CA PHE A 186 -4.13 -11.47 19.13
C PHE A 186 -3.08 -10.44 19.51
N VAL A 187 -2.32 -10.00 18.52
CA VAL A 187 -1.34 -8.91 18.65
C VAL A 187 -1.51 -7.92 17.51
N VAL A 188 -1.48 -6.65 17.86
CA VAL A 188 -1.47 -5.55 16.91
C VAL A 188 -0.03 -5.10 16.70
N VAL A 189 0.37 -5.03 15.44
CA VAL A 189 1.73 -4.65 15.01
C VAL A 189 1.68 -3.33 14.28
N ASP A 190 2.48 -2.36 14.69
CA ASP A 190 2.70 -1.14 13.91
C ASP A 190 3.60 -1.46 12.70
N THR A 191 2.98 -1.67 11.55
CA THR A 191 3.66 -2.03 10.30
C THR A 191 4.11 -0.83 9.49
N CYS A 192 3.75 0.41 9.92
CA CYS A 192 4.18 1.66 9.30
C CYS A 192 4.61 2.68 10.37
N PRO A 193 5.62 2.41 11.22
CA PRO A 193 5.92 3.24 12.39
C PRO A 193 6.41 4.64 12.03
N GLY A 194 6.94 4.83 10.81
CA GLY A 194 7.37 6.14 10.29
C GLY A 194 6.27 6.95 9.60
N SER A 195 5.06 6.38 9.46
CA SER A 195 3.98 7.02 8.69
C SER A 195 3.53 8.34 9.33
N GLY A 196 3.59 9.41 8.54
CA GLY A 196 3.13 10.75 8.88
C GLY A 196 1.81 11.09 8.19
N LEU A 197 1.83 12.09 7.32
CA LEU A 197 0.65 12.58 6.60
C LEU A 197 -0.01 11.51 5.73
N CYS A 198 0.75 10.55 5.22
CA CYS A 198 0.21 9.45 4.41
C CYS A 198 -0.87 8.61 5.11
N LYS A 199 -0.99 8.65 6.43
CA LYS A 199 -2.10 8.00 7.16
C LYS A 199 -3.47 8.48 6.70
N THR A 200 -3.57 9.75 6.30
CA THR A 200 -4.85 10.38 5.94
C THR A 200 -5.34 9.98 4.55
N TYR A 201 -4.44 9.63 3.65
CA TYR A 201 -4.77 9.27 2.28
C TYR A 201 -4.22 7.90 1.83
N CYS A 202 -3.84 7.05 2.77
CA CYS A 202 -3.22 5.76 2.47
C CYS A 202 -4.05 4.97 1.45
N TYR A 203 -3.45 4.68 0.30
CA TYR A 203 -4.12 3.96 -0.78
C TYR A 203 -4.50 2.53 -0.38
N ALA A 204 -3.75 1.93 0.53
CA ALA A 204 -4.06 0.60 1.07
C ALA A 204 -5.27 0.60 2.04
N MET A 205 -5.83 1.79 2.32
CA MET A 205 -7.10 1.94 3.04
C MET A 205 -8.28 2.18 2.10
N LYS A 206 -8.08 1.99 0.79
CA LYS A 206 -9.08 2.24 -0.27
C LYS A 206 -9.07 1.10 -1.31
N GLY A 207 -10.05 1.15 -2.23
CA GLY A 207 -10.12 0.28 -3.40
C GLY A 207 -9.99 -1.21 -3.06
N LYS A 208 -9.28 -1.94 -3.88
CA LYS A 208 -9.13 -3.41 -3.80
C LYS A 208 -8.62 -3.91 -2.44
N TYR A 209 -7.83 -3.12 -1.71
CA TYR A 209 -7.36 -3.48 -0.36
C TYR A 209 -8.48 -3.57 0.67
N VAL A 210 -9.56 -2.82 0.50
CA VAL A 210 -10.70 -2.76 1.42
C VAL A 210 -11.97 -3.37 0.86
N GLN A 211 -12.09 -3.49 -0.46
CA GLN A 211 -13.23 -4.13 -1.11
C GLN A 211 -13.18 -5.65 -0.99
N PHE A 212 -11.98 -6.24 -1.16
CA PHE A 212 -11.80 -7.68 -1.12
C PHE A 212 -11.21 -8.11 0.23
N GLY A 213 -12.04 -8.77 1.02
CA GLY A 213 -11.63 -9.29 2.31
C GLY A 213 -10.44 -10.24 2.26
N GLN A 214 -10.29 -10.98 1.19
CA GLN A 214 -9.17 -11.89 0.99
C GLN A 214 -7.82 -11.15 0.92
N THR A 215 -7.78 -9.91 0.41
CA THR A 215 -6.54 -9.13 0.36
C THR A 215 -6.02 -8.83 1.77
N SER A 216 -6.89 -8.31 2.64
CA SER A 216 -6.52 -7.99 4.03
C SER A 216 -6.14 -9.25 4.82
N MET A 217 -6.90 -10.35 4.62
CA MET A 217 -6.61 -11.62 5.28
C MET A 217 -5.26 -12.19 4.82
N ASN A 218 -4.96 -12.14 3.53
CA ASN A 218 -3.67 -12.60 3.02
C ASN A 218 -2.50 -11.78 3.55
N LEU A 219 -2.65 -10.47 3.68
CA LEU A 219 -1.62 -9.62 4.29
C LEU A 219 -1.43 -9.95 5.77
N SER A 220 -2.51 -10.21 6.53
CA SER A 220 -2.44 -10.67 7.92
C SER A 220 -1.75 -12.04 8.03
N ARG A 221 -2.01 -12.98 7.12
CA ARG A 221 -1.32 -14.29 7.06
C ARG A 221 0.18 -14.13 6.78
N VAL A 222 0.55 -13.23 5.85
CA VAL A 222 1.95 -12.92 5.56
C VAL A 222 2.64 -12.36 6.80
N LEU A 223 2.03 -11.39 7.47
CA LEU A 223 2.55 -10.82 8.71
C LEU A 223 2.66 -11.89 9.81
N ASN A 224 1.61 -12.70 10.01
CA ASN A 224 1.60 -13.76 11.01
C ASN A 224 2.72 -14.78 10.77
N PHE A 225 2.93 -15.18 9.51
CA PHE A 225 4.00 -16.10 9.15
C PHE A 225 5.38 -15.50 9.37
N LEU A 226 5.56 -14.23 9.00
CA LEU A 226 6.80 -13.48 9.22
C LEU A 226 7.19 -13.42 10.70
N LEU A 227 6.23 -13.11 11.58
CA LEU A 227 6.50 -12.89 13.00
C LEU A 227 6.71 -14.18 13.78
N ASN A 228 5.93 -15.21 13.50
CA ASN A 228 6.01 -16.48 14.23
C ASN A 228 7.09 -17.44 13.69
N ASN A 229 7.45 -17.32 12.40
CA ASN A 229 8.34 -18.25 11.73
C ASN A 229 9.31 -17.54 10.76
N PRO A 230 10.13 -16.59 11.23
CA PRO A 230 10.94 -15.73 10.36
C PRO A 230 11.91 -16.49 9.45
N GLU A 231 12.57 -17.55 9.97
CA GLU A 231 13.50 -18.35 9.17
C GLU A 231 12.79 -19.16 8.08
N LYS A 232 11.60 -19.70 8.37
CA LYS A 232 10.79 -20.38 7.36
C LYS A 232 10.24 -19.42 6.33
N PHE A 233 9.87 -18.20 6.76
CA PHE A 233 9.46 -17.13 5.88
C PHE A 233 10.59 -16.75 4.91
N LYS A 234 11.79 -16.49 5.45
CA LYS A 234 12.99 -16.14 4.68
C LYS A 234 13.35 -17.25 3.67
N ALA A 235 13.36 -18.51 4.10
CA ALA A 235 13.65 -19.65 3.23
C ALA A 235 12.63 -19.79 2.10
N ARG A 236 11.34 -19.65 2.41
CA ARG A 236 10.28 -19.70 1.40
C ARG A 236 10.36 -18.55 0.41
N LEU A 237 10.59 -17.32 0.89
CA LEU A 237 10.75 -16.16 0.03
C LEU A 237 11.92 -16.33 -0.93
N LYS A 238 13.06 -16.84 -0.45
CA LYS A 238 14.21 -17.16 -1.30
C LYS A 238 13.84 -18.19 -2.37
N ALA A 239 13.10 -19.25 -2.02
CA ALA A 239 12.66 -20.24 -2.99
C ALA A 239 11.72 -19.65 -4.06
N GLU A 240 10.78 -18.77 -3.66
CA GLU A 240 9.86 -18.10 -4.59
C GLU A 240 10.61 -17.11 -5.53
N ILE A 241 11.65 -16.42 -5.03
CA ILE A 241 12.52 -15.56 -5.85
C ILE A 241 13.35 -16.41 -6.83
N ALA A 242 13.94 -17.51 -6.36
CA ALA A 242 14.70 -18.42 -7.23
C ALA A 242 13.84 -18.96 -8.38
N LEU A 243 12.59 -19.33 -8.11
CA LEU A 243 11.64 -19.73 -9.15
C LEU A 243 11.36 -18.56 -10.12
N ALA A 244 11.15 -17.35 -9.61
CA ALA A 244 10.91 -16.18 -10.46
C ALA A 244 12.11 -15.87 -11.38
N VAL A 245 13.34 -16.10 -10.91
CA VAL A 245 14.56 -15.97 -11.73
C VAL A 245 14.65 -17.08 -12.78
N THR A 246 14.32 -18.31 -12.39
CA THR A 246 14.33 -19.46 -13.31
C THR A 246 13.26 -19.35 -14.39
N ASP A 247 12.09 -18.82 -14.04
CA ASP A 247 10.94 -18.67 -14.95
C ASP A 247 11.02 -17.40 -15.82
N ALA A 248 12.00 -16.53 -15.59
CA ALA A 248 12.19 -15.32 -16.38
C ALA A 248 12.79 -15.66 -17.75
N ASP A 249 12.32 -14.96 -18.79
CA ASP A 249 12.89 -15.07 -20.13
C ASP A 249 14.38 -14.66 -20.13
N GLU A 250 15.16 -15.24 -21.03
CA GLU A 250 16.59 -14.92 -21.16
C GLU A 250 16.79 -13.41 -21.37
N GLY A 251 17.68 -12.83 -20.58
CA GLY A 251 17.95 -11.38 -20.58
C GLY A 251 16.92 -10.51 -19.81
N THR A 252 15.89 -11.13 -19.22
CA THR A 252 14.91 -10.40 -18.42
C THR A 252 15.37 -10.27 -16.98
N GLN A 253 15.47 -9.03 -16.49
CA GLN A 253 15.83 -8.71 -15.11
C GLN A 253 14.65 -8.93 -14.17
N VAL A 254 14.80 -9.75 -13.13
CA VAL A 254 13.83 -9.85 -12.06
C VAL A 254 13.99 -8.68 -11.10
N VAL A 255 12.86 -8.01 -10.78
CA VAL A 255 12.80 -6.85 -9.91
C VAL A 255 11.79 -7.12 -8.79
N VAL A 256 12.19 -6.94 -7.54
CA VAL A 256 11.32 -7.17 -6.37
C VAL A 256 11.12 -5.88 -5.59
N ARG A 257 9.88 -5.41 -5.55
CA ARG A 257 9.45 -4.33 -4.66
C ARG A 257 9.24 -4.88 -3.25
N TRP A 258 10.01 -4.35 -2.30
CA TRP A 258 9.78 -4.63 -0.89
C TRP A 258 8.76 -3.64 -0.35
N HIS A 259 7.61 -4.12 0.03
CA HIS A 259 6.41 -3.41 0.44
C HIS A 259 5.66 -2.68 -0.70
N ASP A 260 4.55 -3.25 -1.13
CA ASP A 260 3.48 -2.49 -1.78
C ASP A 260 2.60 -1.81 -0.72
N ALA A 261 2.45 -2.42 0.46
CA ALA A 261 1.86 -1.85 1.66
C ALA A 261 2.65 -2.31 2.89
N GLY A 262 2.65 -1.53 3.97
CA GLY A 262 3.53 -1.72 5.11
C GLY A 262 4.87 -1.00 4.94
N ASP A 263 5.78 -1.16 5.92
CA ASP A 263 7.12 -0.58 5.93
C ASP A 263 8.05 -1.45 6.80
N PHE A 264 9.34 -1.13 6.86
CA PHE A 264 10.29 -1.77 7.78
C PHE A 264 10.00 -1.36 9.21
N PHE A 265 9.42 -2.24 9.98
CA PHE A 265 9.00 -1.95 11.36
C PHE A 265 10.10 -2.19 12.40
N SER A 266 11.21 -2.82 12.01
CA SER A 266 12.33 -3.08 12.91
C SER A 266 13.65 -3.26 12.15
N PRO A 267 14.81 -3.05 12.82
CA PRO A 267 16.13 -3.35 12.26
C PRO A 267 16.33 -4.83 11.91
N GLN A 268 15.79 -5.74 12.70
CA GLN A 268 15.90 -7.18 12.45
C GLN A 268 15.17 -7.59 11.16
N TYR A 269 13.99 -7.00 10.91
CA TYR A 269 13.26 -7.23 9.68
C TYR A 269 13.98 -6.63 8.46
N LEU A 270 14.56 -5.44 8.60
CA LEU A 270 15.40 -4.83 7.55
C LEU A 270 16.61 -5.72 7.22
N ASN A 271 17.31 -6.20 8.24
CA ASN A 271 18.46 -7.08 8.04
C ASN A 271 18.06 -8.38 7.33
N MET A 272 16.91 -8.97 7.65
CA MET A 272 16.37 -10.12 6.93
C MET A 272 16.13 -9.79 5.45
N ALA A 273 15.61 -8.61 5.13
CA ALA A 273 15.43 -8.18 3.75
C ALA A 273 16.75 -8.04 3.01
N PHE A 274 17.76 -7.49 3.64
CA PHE A 274 19.10 -7.36 3.08
C PHE A 274 19.79 -8.72 2.90
N ASP A 275 19.58 -9.67 3.82
CA ASP A 275 20.08 -11.05 3.67
C ASP A 275 19.44 -11.78 2.47
N VAL A 276 18.16 -11.50 2.21
CA VAL A 276 17.51 -12.02 1.00
C VAL A 276 18.14 -11.39 -0.23
N ALA A 277 18.35 -10.08 -0.25
CA ALA A 277 18.93 -9.39 -1.40
C ALA A 277 20.38 -9.84 -1.69
N ARG A 278 21.21 -10.02 -0.66
CA ARG A 278 22.58 -10.53 -0.82
C ARG A 278 22.62 -11.95 -1.41
N ALA A 279 21.57 -12.75 -1.19
CA ALA A 279 21.49 -14.11 -1.73
C ALA A 279 21.16 -14.14 -3.25
N PHE A 280 20.73 -13.04 -3.83
CA PHE A 280 20.34 -12.90 -5.23
C PHE A 280 20.93 -11.62 -5.83
N PRO A 281 22.26 -11.56 -6.04
CA PRO A 281 22.91 -10.35 -6.55
C PRO A 281 22.43 -9.95 -7.96
N GLU A 282 21.91 -10.91 -8.73
CA GLU A 282 21.32 -10.71 -10.06
C GLU A 282 19.92 -10.12 -10.02
N VAL A 283 19.22 -10.15 -8.88
CA VAL A 283 17.89 -9.58 -8.71
C VAL A 283 18.00 -8.15 -8.20
N LYS A 284 17.25 -7.24 -8.79
CA LYS A 284 17.11 -5.87 -8.27
C LYS A 284 16.03 -5.82 -7.20
N PHE A 285 16.34 -5.20 -6.08
CA PHE A 285 15.38 -4.93 -5.02
C PHE A 285 15.19 -3.42 -4.86
N TYR A 286 13.96 -3.01 -4.56
CA TYR A 286 13.70 -1.62 -4.17
C TYR A 286 12.60 -1.54 -3.14
N ALA A 287 12.61 -0.45 -2.38
CA ALA A 287 11.59 -0.15 -1.39
C ALA A 287 11.33 1.35 -1.28
N TYR A 288 10.09 1.68 -0.93
CA TYR A 288 9.76 2.98 -0.37
C TYR A 288 9.70 2.84 1.14
N THR A 289 10.29 3.77 1.85
CA THR A 289 10.25 3.78 3.31
C THR A 289 10.00 5.17 3.87
N LYS A 290 9.40 5.21 5.04
CA LYS A 290 9.22 6.40 5.86
C LYS A 290 10.11 6.39 7.11
N MET A 291 10.99 5.39 7.18
CA MET A 291 11.93 5.19 8.28
C MET A 291 13.30 5.76 7.92
N GLY A 292 13.67 6.89 8.51
CA GLY A 292 14.97 7.53 8.24
C GLY A 292 16.16 6.63 8.57
N GLY A 293 16.05 5.79 9.61
CA GLY A 293 17.09 4.82 9.94
C GLY A 293 17.31 3.74 8.88
N VAL A 294 16.28 3.40 8.10
CA VAL A 294 16.37 2.44 6.97
C VAL A 294 17.19 3.02 5.83
N VAL A 295 16.97 4.30 5.53
CA VAL A 295 17.70 5.00 4.45
C VAL A 295 19.19 5.06 4.74
N ASN A 296 19.55 5.32 6.01
CA ASN A 296 20.93 5.47 6.46
C ASN A 296 21.64 4.13 6.73
N ALA A 297 20.92 3.00 6.65
CA ALA A 297 21.53 1.69 6.87
C ALA A 297 22.45 1.30 5.70
N GLU A 298 23.52 0.58 5.99
CA GLU A 298 24.37 -0.03 4.99
C GLU A 298 23.60 -1.11 4.23
N LYS A 299 23.39 -0.90 2.95
CA LYS A 299 22.53 -1.74 2.10
C LYS A 299 23.32 -2.47 1.03
N PRO A 300 22.83 -3.65 0.57
CA PRO A 300 23.38 -4.32 -0.61
C PRO A 300 23.31 -3.45 -1.86
N ALA A 301 24.28 -3.58 -2.77
CA ALA A 301 24.34 -2.78 -4.00
C ALA A 301 23.11 -2.95 -4.89
N ASN A 302 22.46 -4.11 -4.84
CA ASN A 302 21.24 -4.43 -5.58
C ASN A 302 19.94 -4.03 -4.86
N PHE A 303 19.99 -3.22 -3.77
CA PHE A 303 18.83 -2.77 -3.03
C PHE A 303 18.71 -1.25 -3.04
N LEU A 304 17.78 -0.71 -3.82
CA LEU A 304 17.50 0.71 -3.87
C LEU A 304 16.42 1.09 -2.84
N ILE A 305 16.64 2.18 -2.12
CA ILE A 305 15.70 2.70 -1.13
C ILE A 305 15.36 4.14 -1.46
N SER A 306 14.05 4.42 -1.59
CA SER A 306 13.50 5.75 -1.74
C SER A 306 12.84 6.21 -0.45
N PHE A 307 13.26 7.36 0.08
CA PHE A 307 12.62 7.95 1.24
C PHE A 307 11.34 8.67 0.85
N SER A 308 10.26 8.40 1.57
CA SER A 308 8.96 9.02 1.35
C SER A 308 8.78 10.21 2.27
N GLU A 309 8.71 11.43 1.73
CA GLU A 309 8.63 12.68 2.50
C GLU A 309 7.37 12.84 3.35
N ASP A 310 6.32 12.04 3.09
CA ASP A 310 5.13 11.99 3.93
C ASP A 310 5.36 11.30 5.29
N ALA A 311 6.61 11.05 5.63
CA ALA A 311 7.05 10.48 6.90
C ALA A 311 6.77 11.44 8.07
N GLN A 312 6.81 10.90 9.29
CA GLN A 312 6.77 11.72 10.49
C GLN A 312 7.97 12.69 10.54
N PRO A 313 7.79 13.91 11.07
CA PRO A 313 8.88 14.90 11.15
C PRO A 313 10.15 14.38 11.84
N ARG A 314 10.00 13.48 12.82
CA ARG A 314 11.13 12.83 13.50
C ARG A 314 11.95 11.92 12.59
N GLU A 315 11.32 11.31 11.59
CA GLU A 315 12.00 10.45 10.62
C GLU A 315 12.66 11.30 9.51
N VAL A 316 12.00 12.37 9.08
CA VAL A 316 12.56 13.34 8.12
C VAL A 316 13.85 13.98 8.66
N LYS A 317 13.88 14.33 9.95
CA LYS A 317 15.06 14.94 10.61
C LYS A 317 16.29 14.02 10.64
N LYS A 318 16.14 12.72 10.44
CA LYS A 318 17.25 11.75 10.41
C LYS A 318 17.97 11.69 9.08
N VAL A 319 17.43 12.32 8.04
CA VAL A 319 17.84 12.11 6.65
C VAL A 319 18.27 13.40 6.01
N ASP A 320 19.41 13.37 5.30
CA ASP A 320 19.77 14.44 4.38
C ASP A 320 19.06 14.25 3.04
N LEU A 321 17.97 15.00 2.86
CA LEU A 321 17.14 14.92 1.67
C LEU A 321 17.86 15.29 0.37
N THR A 322 19.02 15.97 0.45
CA THR A 322 19.81 16.35 -0.74
C THR A 322 20.65 15.19 -1.29
N GLN A 323 20.90 14.17 -0.47
CA GLN A 323 21.83 13.08 -0.77
C GLN A 323 21.12 11.74 -1.08
N ILE A 324 19.80 11.69 -0.97
CA ILE A 324 19.06 10.43 -1.07
C ILE A 324 18.01 10.46 -2.19
N LYS A 325 17.71 9.27 -2.69
CA LYS A 325 16.55 9.06 -3.56
C LYS A 325 15.27 9.31 -2.77
N GLN A 326 14.35 10.08 -3.36
CA GLN A 326 13.12 10.50 -2.73
C GLN A 326 11.88 10.04 -3.48
N SER A 327 10.77 9.87 -2.76
CA SER A 327 9.45 9.76 -3.36
C SER A 327 8.48 10.72 -2.69
N ARG A 328 7.60 11.30 -3.50
CA ARG A 328 6.65 12.32 -3.06
C ARG A 328 5.29 12.12 -3.70
N THR A 329 4.24 12.33 -2.93
CA THR A 329 2.89 12.38 -3.47
C THR A 329 2.56 13.81 -3.84
N VAL A 330 2.31 14.05 -5.12
CA VAL A 330 1.94 15.39 -5.63
C VAL A 330 0.44 15.60 -5.40
N PRO A 331 0.04 16.62 -4.60
CA PRO A 331 -1.37 16.89 -4.34
C PRO A 331 -2.13 17.29 -5.60
N GLN A 332 -3.40 16.87 -5.71
CA GLN A 332 -4.26 17.21 -6.87
C GLN A 332 -4.30 18.71 -7.17
N LYS A 333 -4.35 19.57 -6.14
CA LYS A 333 -4.35 21.02 -6.31
C LYS A 333 -3.18 21.58 -7.10
N MET A 334 -2.07 20.83 -7.23
CA MET A 334 -0.90 21.26 -8.01
C MET A 334 -1.06 21.04 -9.51
N PHE A 335 -1.97 20.19 -9.95
CA PHE A 335 -2.08 19.81 -11.36
C PHE A 335 -3.52 19.70 -11.90
N TRP A 336 -4.54 19.68 -11.04
CA TRP A 336 -5.91 19.40 -11.47
C TRP A 336 -6.44 20.38 -12.51
N ASP A 337 -6.14 21.66 -12.36
CA ASP A 337 -6.51 22.73 -13.29
C ASP A 337 -5.73 22.70 -14.63
N LEU A 338 -4.63 21.95 -14.69
CA LEU A 338 -3.74 21.86 -15.85
C LEU A 338 -4.00 20.62 -16.73
N ILE A 339 -4.75 19.66 -16.24
CA ILE A 339 -5.06 18.42 -16.98
C ILE A 339 -6.45 18.46 -17.61
N VAL A 340 -6.64 17.62 -18.64
CA VAL A 340 -7.95 17.45 -19.25
C VAL A 340 -8.80 16.54 -18.37
N THR A 341 -9.99 17.02 -18.00
CA THR A 341 -10.96 16.26 -17.21
C THR A 341 -12.28 16.13 -17.98
N LYS A 342 -12.93 14.96 -17.88
CA LYS A 342 -14.32 14.78 -18.32
C LYS A 342 -15.12 14.37 -17.09
N GLY A 343 -15.98 15.25 -16.61
CA GLY A 343 -16.69 15.06 -15.36
C GLY A 343 -15.71 14.88 -14.19
N PRO A 344 -15.92 13.91 -13.30
CA PRO A 344 -15.03 13.63 -12.16
C PRO A 344 -13.74 12.90 -12.54
N HIS A 345 -13.52 12.55 -13.82
CA HIS A 345 -12.41 11.71 -14.24
C HIS A 345 -11.41 12.48 -15.12
N THR A 346 -10.12 12.11 -15.00
CA THR A 346 -9.07 12.58 -15.89
C THR A 346 -9.20 11.90 -17.25
N VAL A 347 -8.98 12.67 -18.33
CA VAL A 347 -8.85 12.11 -19.68
C VAL A 347 -7.46 11.51 -19.82
N LYS A 348 -7.42 10.30 -20.33
CA LYS A 348 -6.18 9.63 -20.71
C LYS A 348 -6.07 9.61 -22.23
N ASP A 349 -4.84 9.68 -22.73
CA ASP A 349 -4.56 9.46 -24.15
C ASP A 349 -4.65 7.96 -24.52
N GLU A 350 -4.40 7.63 -25.79
CA GLU A 350 -4.46 6.26 -26.31
C GLU A 350 -3.51 5.30 -25.60
N GLN A 351 -2.45 5.81 -24.99
CA GLN A 351 -1.49 5.05 -24.19
C GLN A 351 -1.85 5.01 -22.68
N GLY A 352 -3.01 5.50 -22.30
CA GLY A 352 -3.48 5.52 -20.92
C GLY A 352 -2.84 6.58 -20.02
N ARG A 353 -2.14 7.58 -20.60
CA ARG A 353 -1.47 8.66 -19.89
C ARG A 353 -2.43 9.78 -19.53
N VAL A 354 -2.21 10.44 -18.38
CA VAL A 354 -2.91 11.67 -18.03
C VAL A 354 -2.57 12.77 -19.06
N GLN A 355 -3.59 13.33 -19.66
CA GLN A 355 -3.43 14.34 -20.69
C GLN A 355 -3.40 15.75 -20.08
N PHE A 356 -2.30 16.47 -20.26
CA PHE A 356 -2.26 17.91 -19.98
C PHE A 356 -2.98 18.70 -21.06
N LYS A 357 -3.61 19.82 -20.69
CA LYS A 357 -4.37 20.67 -21.62
C LYS A 357 -3.51 21.21 -22.78
N SER A 358 -2.22 21.42 -22.54
CA SER A 358 -1.26 21.91 -23.52
C SER A 358 0.18 21.69 -23.04
N ALA A 359 1.15 21.86 -23.95
CA ALA A 359 2.57 21.90 -23.57
C ALA A 359 2.86 23.01 -22.55
N LYS A 360 2.16 24.16 -22.65
CA LYS A 360 2.27 25.22 -21.65
C LYS A 360 1.76 24.78 -20.27
N ALA A 361 0.67 24.01 -20.22
CA ALA A 361 0.16 23.47 -18.94
C ALA A 361 1.15 22.49 -18.29
N TRP A 362 1.81 21.65 -19.08
CA TRP A 362 2.90 20.80 -18.59
C TRP A 362 4.08 21.63 -18.08
N ASP A 363 4.47 22.67 -18.79
CA ASP A 363 5.56 23.54 -18.40
C ASP A 363 5.24 24.32 -17.11
N GLU A 364 4.01 24.80 -16.97
CA GLU A 364 3.50 25.41 -15.72
C GLU A 364 3.50 24.42 -14.56
N PHE A 365 3.12 23.18 -14.79
CA PHE A 365 3.20 22.15 -13.74
C PHE A 365 4.65 21.92 -13.28
N LYS A 366 5.62 21.89 -14.19
CA LYS A 366 7.03 21.84 -13.83
C LYS A 366 7.45 23.05 -12.98
N ASP A 367 6.98 24.25 -13.30
CA ASP A 367 7.27 25.44 -12.50
C ASP A 367 6.72 25.33 -11.07
N ARG A 368 5.51 24.78 -10.91
CA ARG A 368 4.92 24.49 -9.59
C ARG A 368 5.75 23.46 -8.81
N LEU A 369 6.28 22.43 -9.47
CA LEU A 369 7.18 21.44 -8.84
C LEU A 369 8.49 22.09 -8.41
N VAL A 370 9.11 22.91 -9.27
CA VAL A 370 10.32 23.67 -8.96
C VAL A 370 10.10 24.58 -7.75
N ALA A 371 9.01 25.34 -7.75
CA ALA A 371 8.69 26.27 -6.66
C ALA A 371 8.48 25.54 -5.33
N THR A 372 7.83 24.38 -5.36
CA THR A 372 7.48 23.61 -4.16
C THR A 372 8.64 22.78 -3.63
N TYR A 373 9.32 22.04 -4.51
CA TYR A 373 10.29 21.02 -4.12
C TYR A 373 11.75 21.43 -4.35
N LYS A 374 11.98 22.61 -4.92
CA LYS A 374 13.32 23.18 -5.16
C LYS A 374 14.20 22.31 -6.06
N ILE A 375 13.62 21.62 -7.02
CA ILE A 375 14.33 20.78 -7.99
C ILE A 375 14.60 21.53 -9.31
N PRO A 376 15.68 21.23 -10.03
CA PRO A 376 15.98 21.86 -11.30
C PRO A 376 14.95 21.50 -12.40
N LYS A 377 14.36 22.49 -13.07
CA LYS A 377 13.30 22.29 -14.06
C LYS A 377 13.71 21.35 -15.22
N HIS A 378 14.97 21.44 -15.66
CA HIS A 378 15.48 20.66 -16.80
C HIS A 378 15.68 19.18 -16.47
N THR A 379 15.67 18.79 -15.20
CA THR A 379 15.73 17.39 -14.76
C THR A 379 14.37 16.70 -14.67
N ILE A 380 13.27 17.47 -14.85
CA ILE A 380 11.91 16.93 -14.67
C ILE A 380 11.44 16.25 -15.95
N LEU A 381 11.20 14.95 -15.87
CA LEU A 381 10.63 14.13 -16.93
C LEU A 381 9.22 13.66 -16.55
N PHE A 382 8.35 13.58 -17.56
CA PHE A 382 7.13 12.79 -17.41
C PHE A 382 7.46 11.31 -17.61
N TYR A 383 6.75 10.41 -16.96
CA TYR A 383 7.05 8.97 -16.91
C TYR A 383 7.34 8.36 -18.29
N ASN A 384 6.59 8.73 -19.33
CA ASN A 384 6.82 8.19 -20.66
C ASN A 384 8.08 8.73 -21.33
N GLN A 385 8.41 10.01 -21.11
CA GLN A 385 9.68 10.57 -21.58
C GLN A 385 10.86 9.86 -20.92
N TYR A 386 10.70 9.57 -19.61
CA TYR A 386 11.68 8.76 -18.89
C TYR A 386 11.83 7.37 -19.52
N MET A 387 10.71 6.66 -19.80
CA MET A 387 10.76 5.33 -20.41
C MET A 387 11.44 5.34 -21.78
N GLU A 388 11.06 6.28 -22.67
CA GLU A 388 11.67 6.45 -23.98
C GLU A 388 13.17 6.72 -23.87
N MET A 389 13.59 7.64 -22.99
CA MET A 389 15.00 7.94 -22.77
C MET A 389 15.78 6.77 -22.16
N SER A 390 15.14 5.98 -21.29
CA SER A 390 15.73 4.80 -20.67
C SER A 390 15.97 3.69 -21.72
N GLU A 391 14.97 3.43 -22.56
CA GLU A 391 15.07 2.43 -23.64
C GLU A 391 16.14 2.82 -24.69
N ASP A 392 16.26 4.11 -24.98
CA ASP A 392 17.25 4.65 -25.90
C ASP A 392 18.67 4.80 -25.30
N GLY A 393 18.85 4.52 -24.01
CA GLY A 393 20.11 4.73 -23.30
C GLY A 393 20.52 6.22 -23.18
N LYS A 394 19.56 7.14 -23.20
CA LYS A 394 19.79 8.60 -23.20
C LYS A 394 19.74 9.25 -21.81
N LEU A 395 19.51 8.48 -20.76
CA LEU A 395 19.43 9.02 -19.39
C LEU A 395 20.81 9.49 -18.86
N GLY A 396 21.91 9.10 -19.51
CA GLY A 396 23.26 9.34 -18.99
C GLY A 396 23.58 8.37 -17.85
N ASP A 397 24.56 8.75 -17.02
CA ASP A 397 25.14 7.89 -15.97
C ASP A 397 25.25 8.59 -14.60
N THR A 398 24.72 9.80 -14.49
CA THR A 398 24.76 10.57 -13.23
C THR A 398 23.68 10.07 -12.24
N PRO A 399 24.05 9.45 -11.12
CA PRO A 399 23.09 8.97 -10.11
C PRO A 399 22.25 10.11 -9.54
N ASN A 400 20.99 9.81 -9.22
CA ASN A 400 20.03 10.72 -8.60
C ASN A 400 19.79 12.04 -9.36
N TYR A 401 20.01 12.04 -10.67
CA TYR A 401 19.89 13.27 -11.48
C TYR A 401 18.45 13.60 -11.87
N TRP A 402 17.71 12.57 -12.33
CA TRP A 402 16.38 12.78 -12.88
C TRP A 402 15.27 12.85 -11.83
N ASN A 403 14.25 13.64 -12.14
CA ASN A 403 13.04 13.79 -11.34
C ASN A 403 11.84 13.35 -12.20
N VAL A 404 11.26 12.19 -11.90
CA VAL A 404 10.24 11.57 -12.74
C VAL A 404 8.85 11.76 -12.15
N VAL A 405 7.96 12.37 -12.92
CA VAL A 405 6.54 12.51 -12.59
C VAL A 405 5.79 11.26 -13.09
N VAL A 406 5.22 10.51 -12.16
CA VAL A 406 4.49 9.26 -12.45
C VAL A 406 2.99 9.51 -12.32
N PRO A 407 2.22 9.39 -13.43
CA PRO A 407 0.77 9.57 -13.40
C PRO A 407 0.06 8.37 -12.75
N PRO A 408 -1.25 8.51 -12.40
CA PRO A 408 -2.08 7.38 -12.00
C PRO A 408 -2.03 6.25 -13.03
N GLY A 409 -1.75 5.04 -12.58
CA GLY A 409 -1.58 3.86 -13.46
C GLY A 409 -0.19 3.72 -14.09
N GLY A 410 0.74 4.65 -13.84
CA GLY A 410 2.14 4.49 -14.23
C GLY A 410 2.84 3.39 -13.45
N GLY A 411 3.86 2.78 -14.07
CA GLY A 411 4.68 1.73 -13.46
C GLY A 411 5.66 2.24 -12.38
N ASP A 412 6.44 1.33 -11.84
CA ASP A 412 7.45 1.61 -10.80
C ASP A 412 8.90 1.64 -11.36
N ASN A 413 9.10 1.62 -12.68
CA ASN A 413 10.42 1.54 -13.31
C ASN A 413 11.37 2.65 -12.82
N SER A 414 10.90 3.88 -12.74
CA SER A 414 11.70 5.00 -12.23
C SER A 414 12.13 4.85 -10.76
N SER A 415 11.37 4.09 -9.98
CA SER A 415 11.67 3.85 -8.56
C SER A 415 12.80 2.84 -8.36
N ASN A 416 13.00 1.98 -9.35
CA ASN A 416 14.04 0.96 -9.41
C ASN A 416 15.33 1.45 -10.12
N ASP A 417 15.36 2.68 -10.62
CA ASP A 417 16.48 3.25 -11.37
C ASP A 417 17.34 4.16 -10.48
N ALA A 418 18.63 3.87 -10.42
CA ALA A 418 19.60 4.65 -9.65
C ALA A 418 19.84 6.06 -10.23
N LEU A 419 19.52 6.29 -11.50
CA LEU A 419 19.65 7.60 -12.15
C LEU A 419 18.54 8.57 -11.73
N VAL A 420 17.45 8.05 -11.15
CA VAL A 420 16.31 8.84 -10.68
C VAL A 420 16.48 9.20 -9.21
N GLY A 421 16.67 10.48 -8.93
CA GLY A 421 16.75 11.01 -7.57
C GLY A 421 15.38 11.32 -6.94
N GLY A 422 14.39 11.69 -7.76
CA GLY A 422 13.05 12.00 -7.30
C GLY A 422 11.93 11.31 -8.09
N THR A 423 11.01 10.62 -7.39
CA THR A 423 9.80 10.07 -7.99
C THR A 423 8.59 10.83 -7.44
N TYR A 424 7.87 11.51 -8.34
CA TYR A 424 6.73 12.38 -8.02
C TYR A 424 5.44 11.70 -8.45
N LEU A 425 4.79 11.05 -7.50
CA LEU A 425 3.56 10.29 -7.74
C LEU A 425 2.37 11.26 -7.79
N MET A 426 1.77 11.45 -8.95
CA MET A 426 0.52 12.20 -9.04
C MET A 426 -0.57 11.45 -8.26
N TRP A 427 -1.23 12.16 -7.36
CA TRP A 427 -2.18 11.53 -6.46
C TRP A 427 -3.37 10.89 -7.19
N HIS A 428 -3.76 9.71 -6.72
CA HIS A 428 -4.82 8.85 -7.28
C HIS A 428 -6.16 9.08 -6.59
#